data_cbf1a1cfc54e40f92dc60c0fb4cc1000
#
_entry.id   cbf1a1cfc54e40f92dc60c0fb4cc1000
#
_cell.length_a   1.000
_cell.length_b   1.000
_cell.length_c   1.000
_cell.angle_alpha   90.00
_cell.angle_beta   90.00
_cell.angle_gamma   90.00
#
_symmetry.space_group_name_H-M   'P 1'
#
loop_
_entity.id
_entity.type
_entity.pdbx_description
1 polymer ?
#
loop_
_entity_poly.entity_id
_entity_poly.type
_entity_poly.pdbx_seq_one_letter_code
_entity_poly.pdbx_strand_id
1 'polypeptide(L)'
;MTATLVAKNLAGGFAHRTLFEGVDLTVAPGDVVGVVGANGAGKSTLLRILAGELAPLEGSVSVAPADAFVGWLPQEHERVPGETVAGYIARRTGCAEATRAMEAAAAALDDAGTGAEAYSAALDHWLATGAADLDERLP
;
A
#
# COMPACT_ATOMS: atom_id res chain seq x y z
N MET A 1 13.47 -2.07 -7.07
CA MET A 1 12.53 -3.19 -7.30
C MET A 1 11.58 -2.79 -8.41
N THR A 2 11.26 -3.72 -9.32
CA THR A 2 10.34 -3.46 -10.44
C THR A 2 9.05 -4.24 -10.17
N ALA A 3 7.94 -3.55 -10.05
CA ALA A 3 6.64 -4.17 -9.81
C ALA A 3 5.72 -3.95 -11.01
N THR A 4 4.86 -4.92 -11.28
CA THR A 4 3.82 -4.84 -12.31
C THR A 4 2.45 -4.97 -11.64
N LEU A 5 1.53 -4.06 -11.94
CA LEU A 5 0.14 -4.14 -11.52
C LEU A 5 -0.71 -4.60 -12.70
N VAL A 6 -1.57 -5.58 -12.46
CA VAL A 6 -2.49 -6.11 -13.46
C VAL A 6 -3.92 -6.07 -12.91
N ALA A 7 -4.79 -5.40 -13.61
CA ALA A 7 -6.22 -5.38 -13.39
C ALA A 7 -6.91 -6.16 -14.50
N LYS A 8 -7.86 -7.04 -14.15
CA LYS A 8 -8.61 -7.86 -15.10
C LYS A 8 -10.11 -7.73 -14.87
N ASN A 9 -10.82 -7.38 -15.95
CA ASN A 9 -12.28 -7.28 -15.99
C ASN A 9 -12.87 -6.52 -14.81
N LEU A 10 -12.24 -5.40 -14.43
CA LEU A 10 -12.67 -4.63 -13.26
C LEU A 10 -14.00 -3.93 -13.52
N ALA A 11 -14.92 -4.09 -12.57
CA ALA A 11 -16.09 -3.25 -12.42
C ALA A 11 -16.03 -2.52 -11.08
N GLY A 12 -16.42 -1.26 -11.09
CA GLY A 12 -16.42 -0.43 -9.89
C GLY A 12 -17.64 0.48 -9.83
N GLY A 13 -18.09 0.74 -8.60
CA GLY A 13 -19.26 1.56 -8.35
C GLY A 13 -19.70 1.52 -6.89
N PHE A 14 -20.91 1.96 -6.64
CA PHE A 14 -21.55 1.91 -5.33
C PHE A 14 -22.82 1.06 -5.43
N ALA A 15 -23.28 0.50 -4.32
CA ALA A 15 -24.34 -0.53 -4.20
C ALA A 15 -25.50 -0.53 -5.21
N HIS A 16 -25.82 0.62 -5.81
CA HIS A 16 -26.92 0.76 -6.79
C HIS A 16 -26.50 1.37 -8.11
N ARG A 17 -25.20 1.63 -8.34
CA ARG A 17 -24.72 2.27 -9.55
C ARG A 17 -23.32 1.79 -9.93
N THR A 18 -23.21 1.06 -11.01
CA THR A 18 -21.94 0.77 -11.68
C THR A 18 -21.45 2.05 -12.37
N LEU A 19 -20.20 2.42 -12.13
CA LEU A 19 -19.55 3.58 -12.73
C LEU A 19 -18.72 3.18 -13.95
N PHE A 20 -18.13 2.02 -13.91
CA PHE A 20 -17.39 1.42 -15.02
C PHE A 20 -17.39 -0.11 -14.89
N GLU A 21 -17.19 -0.80 -16.01
CA GLU A 21 -17.13 -2.25 -16.11
C GLU A 21 -16.15 -2.67 -17.20
N GLY A 22 -15.65 -3.90 -17.11
CA GLY A 22 -14.79 -4.50 -18.14
C GLY A 22 -13.43 -3.82 -18.32
N VAL A 23 -12.89 -3.19 -17.27
CA VAL A 23 -11.60 -2.50 -17.37
C VAL A 23 -10.46 -3.49 -17.21
N ASP A 24 -9.66 -3.64 -18.27
CA ASP A 24 -8.39 -4.35 -18.28
C ASP A 24 -7.24 -3.34 -18.34
N LEU A 25 -6.27 -3.46 -17.41
CA LEU A 25 -5.13 -2.57 -17.33
C LEU A 25 -3.90 -3.34 -16.88
N THR A 26 -2.78 -3.11 -17.54
CA THR A 26 -1.47 -3.54 -17.06
C THR A 26 -0.57 -2.31 -16.96
N VAL A 27 0.04 -2.11 -15.79
CA VAL A 27 1.03 -1.06 -15.53
C VAL A 27 2.35 -1.74 -15.25
N ALA A 28 3.28 -1.62 -16.19
CA ALA A 28 4.63 -2.18 -16.09
C ALA A 28 5.60 -1.16 -15.45
N PRO A 29 6.79 -1.61 -15.04
CA PRO A 29 7.82 -0.72 -14.51
C PRO A 29 8.18 0.40 -15.50
N GLY A 30 8.11 1.64 -15.03
CA GLY A 30 8.38 2.84 -15.83
C GLY A 30 7.18 3.40 -16.59
N ASP A 31 6.03 2.71 -16.59
CA ASP A 31 4.82 3.23 -17.21
C ASP A 31 4.24 4.41 -16.42
N VAL A 32 3.70 5.37 -17.16
CA VAL A 32 2.89 6.47 -16.62
C VAL A 32 1.53 6.45 -17.32
N VAL A 33 0.48 6.14 -16.57
CA VAL A 33 -0.87 6.00 -17.10
C VAL A 33 -1.75 7.14 -16.60
N GLY A 34 -2.33 7.91 -17.54
CA GLY A 34 -3.29 8.97 -17.23
C GLY A 34 -4.73 8.46 -17.27
N VAL A 35 -5.49 8.68 -16.19
CA VAL A 35 -6.92 8.38 -16.13
C VAL A 35 -7.71 9.66 -16.38
N VAL A 36 -8.43 9.74 -17.50
CA VAL A 36 -9.20 10.91 -17.91
C VAL A 36 -10.69 10.58 -18.00
N GLY A 37 -11.54 11.58 -17.82
CA GLY A 37 -12.98 11.42 -17.90
C GLY A 37 -13.74 12.53 -17.16
N ALA A 38 -15.05 12.61 -17.34
CA ALA A 38 -15.92 13.57 -16.68
C ALA A 38 -15.90 13.42 -15.15
N ASN A 39 -16.32 14.49 -14.44
CA ASN A 39 -16.52 14.38 -13.00
C ASN A 39 -17.62 13.39 -12.67
N GLY A 40 -17.39 12.53 -11.68
CA GLY A 40 -18.33 11.46 -11.34
C GLY A 40 -18.24 10.18 -12.20
N ALA A 41 -17.34 10.12 -13.19
CA ALA A 41 -17.14 8.92 -14.05
C ALA A 41 -16.46 7.74 -13.35
N GLY A 42 -16.06 7.87 -12.08
CA GLY A 42 -15.47 6.77 -11.33
C GLY A 42 -13.93 6.75 -11.30
N LYS A 43 -13.24 7.81 -11.78
CA LYS A 43 -11.75 7.86 -11.76
C LYS A 43 -11.16 7.58 -10.39
N SER A 44 -11.63 8.28 -9.36
CA SER A 44 -11.15 8.08 -7.98
C SER A 44 -11.53 6.71 -7.43
N THR A 45 -12.67 6.16 -7.84
CA THR A 45 -13.10 4.80 -7.48
C THR A 45 -12.16 3.77 -8.11
N LEU A 46 -11.81 3.93 -9.39
CA LEU A 46 -10.84 3.06 -10.06
C LEU A 46 -9.48 3.10 -9.35
N LEU A 47 -8.94 4.29 -9.09
CA LEU A 47 -7.65 4.43 -8.41
C LEU A 47 -7.66 3.81 -7.01
N ARG A 48 -8.75 3.95 -6.23
CA ARG A 48 -8.89 3.31 -4.92
C ARG A 48 -8.95 1.79 -5.01
N ILE A 49 -9.61 1.25 -6.04
CA ILE A 49 -9.63 -0.21 -6.30
C ILE A 49 -8.22 -0.69 -6.65
N LEU A 50 -7.49 0.00 -7.52
CA LEU A 50 -6.12 -0.34 -7.91
C LEU A 50 -5.16 -0.26 -6.70
N ALA A 51 -5.40 0.65 -5.77
CA ALA A 51 -4.64 0.79 -4.53
C ALA A 51 -5.01 -0.23 -3.43
N GLY A 52 -6.07 -1.04 -3.65
CA GLY A 52 -6.56 -1.98 -2.63
C GLY A 52 -7.39 -1.34 -1.50
N GLU A 53 -7.68 -0.05 -1.60
CA GLU A 53 -8.51 0.69 -0.62
C GLU A 53 -10.01 0.40 -0.75
N LEU A 54 -10.43 -0.14 -1.90
CA LEU A 54 -11.81 -0.49 -2.20
C LEU A 54 -11.85 -1.81 -2.96
N ALA A 55 -12.73 -2.72 -2.54
CA ALA A 55 -12.97 -3.95 -3.29
C ALA A 55 -13.69 -3.64 -4.62
N PRO A 56 -13.31 -4.28 -5.74
CA PRO A 56 -14.07 -4.18 -6.99
C PRO A 56 -15.43 -4.88 -6.86
N LEU A 57 -16.40 -4.46 -7.67
CA LEU A 57 -17.67 -5.18 -7.82
C LEU A 57 -17.47 -6.49 -8.57
N GLU A 58 -16.62 -6.48 -9.59
CA GLU A 58 -16.21 -7.64 -10.39
C GLU A 58 -14.74 -7.50 -10.78
N GLY A 59 -14.13 -8.64 -11.15
CA GLY A 59 -12.74 -8.68 -11.58
C GLY A 59 -11.73 -8.77 -10.45
N SER A 60 -10.47 -8.52 -10.77
CA SER A 60 -9.37 -8.64 -9.81
C SER A 60 -8.24 -7.67 -10.11
N VAL A 61 -7.51 -7.30 -9.06
CA VAL A 61 -6.23 -6.59 -9.14
C VAL A 61 -5.15 -7.48 -8.54
N SER A 62 -4.03 -7.58 -9.21
CA SER A 62 -2.85 -8.30 -8.72
C SER A 62 -1.60 -7.47 -8.92
N VAL A 63 -0.65 -7.60 -8.00
CA VAL A 63 0.66 -6.95 -8.04
C VAL A 63 1.72 -8.03 -7.99
N ALA A 64 2.74 -7.90 -8.79
CA ALA A 64 3.89 -8.80 -8.82
C ALA A 64 5.20 -7.98 -8.71
N PRO A 65 6.14 -8.37 -7.86
CA PRO A 65 6.09 -9.52 -6.93
C PRO A 65 5.04 -9.34 -5.81
N ALA A 66 4.71 -10.41 -5.11
CA ALA A 66 3.61 -10.44 -4.13
C ALA A 66 3.83 -9.55 -2.89
N ASP A 67 5.08 -9.22 -2.60
CA ASP A 67 5.53 -8.29 -1.55
C ASP A 67 5.57 -6.82 -1.99
N ALA A 68 5.27 -6.54 -3.26
CA ALA A 68 5.17 -5.17 -3.74
C ALA A 68 3.90 -4.50 -3.22
N PHE A 69 4.02 -3.22 -2.89
CA PHE A 69 2.91 -2.45 -2.39
C PHE A 69 2.52 -1.33 -3.36
N VAL A 70 1.23 -0.95 -3.35
CA VAL A 70 0.72 0.16 -4.16
C VAL A 70 0.53 1.38 -3.26
N GLY A 71 1.34 2.42 -3.49
CA GLY A 71 1.18 3.70 -2.80
C GLY A 71 -0.03 4.47 -3.32
N TRP A 72 -0.88 4.94 -2.40
CA TRP A 72 -2.05 5.75 -2.71
C TRP A 72 -1.89 7.16 -2.16
N LEU A 73 -2.03 8.17 -3.03
CA LEU A 73 -2.06 9.56 -2.63
C LEU A 73 -3.50 10.10 -2.78
N PRO A 74 -4.26 10.27 -1.69
CA PRO A 74 -5.62 10.78 -1.74
C PRO A 74 -5.64 12.28 -2.10
N GLN A 75 -6.77 12.75 -2.64
CA GLN A 75 -6.98 14.18 -2.94
C GLN A 75 -7.01 15.05 -1.67
N GLU A 76 -7.56 14.50 -0.60
CA GLU A 76 -7.59 15.13 0.73
C GLU A 76 -6.83 14.25 1.70
N HIS A 77 -5.89 14.86 2.42
CA HIS A 77 -5.13 14.15 3.44
C HIS A 77 -5.89 14.17 4.75
N GLU A 78 -6.10 13.01 5.33
CA GLU A 78 -6.54 12.91 6.71
C GLU A 78 -5.45 13.48 7.60
N ARG A 79 -5.73 14.63 8.23
CA ARG A 79 -4.80 15.28 9.16
C ARG A 79 -4.95 14.66 10.53
N VAL A 80 -3.90 14.03 11.01
CA VAL A 80 -3.79 13.62 12.40
C VAL A 80 -3.19 14.78 13.19
N PRO A 81 -3.91 15.38 14.17
CA PRO A 81 -3.39 16.48 14.95
C PRO A 81 -2.07 16.12 15.61
N GLY A 82 -1.04 16.96 15.42
CA GLY A 82 0.29 16.73 15.98
C GLY A 82 1.18 15.75 15.22
N GLU A 83 0.68 15.15 14.11
CA GLU A 83 1.50 14.27 13.27
C GLU A 83 2.53 15.10 12.49
N THR A 84 3.79 14.69 12.57
CA THR A 84 4.87 15.28 11.75
C THR A 84 4.85 14.72 10.34
N VAL A 85 5.54 15.37 9.39
CA VAL A 85 5.70 14.86 8.02
C VAL A 85 6.36 13.47 8.03
N ALA A 86 7.38 13.28 8.85
CA ALA A 86 8.03 11.98 9.03
C ALA A 86 7.05 10.91 9.54
N GLY A 87 6.25 11.23 10.56
CA GLY A 87 5.22 10.35 11.10
C GLY A 87 4.17 9.98 10.05
N TYR A 88 3.71 10.96 9.26
CA TYR A 88 2.79 10.71 8.17
C TYR A 88 3.38 9.74 7.12
N ILE A 89 4.61 9.97 6.69
CA ILE A 89 5.28 9.10 5.72
C ILE A 89 5.47 7.71 6.32
N ALA A 90 5.98 7.59 7.54
CA ALA A 90 6.16 6.31 8.22
C ALA A 90 4.86 5.50 8.31
N ARG A 91 3.75 6.16 8.62
CA ARG A 91 2.43 5.52 8.69
C ARG A 91 1.93 5.08 7.31
N ARG A 92 2.10 5.93 6.28
CA ARG A 92 1.61 5.66 4.92
C ARG A 92 2.42 4.60 4.16
N THR A 93 3.69 4.45 4.49
CA THR A 93 4.59 3.45 3.88
C THR A 93 4.60 2.12 4.61
N GLY A 94 3.94 2.02 5.77
CA GLY A 94 4.00 0.83 6.62
C GLY A 94 5.24 0.77 7.53
N CYS A 95 6.19 1.70 7.38
CA CYS A 95 7.42 1.72 8.18
C CYS A 95 7.12 1.83 9.69
N ALA A 96 6.13 2.64 10.09
CA ALA A 96 5.73 2.77 11.49
C ALA A 96 5.16 1.48 12.07
N GLU A 97 4.45 0.68 11.29
CA GLU A 97 3.92 -0.61 11.71
C GLU A 97 5.04 -1.65 11.79
N ALA A 98 5.90 -1.71 10.77
CA ALA A 98 7.05 -2.59 10.75
C ALA A 98 8.00 -2.35 11.93
N THR A 99 8.28 -1.06 12.27
CA THR A 99 9.09 -0.69 13.43
C THR A 99 8.46 -1.17 14.73
N ARG A 100 7.17 -0.93 14.93
CA ARG A 100 6.47 -1.42 16.14
C ARG A 100 6.47 -2.94 16.25
N ALA A 101 6.28 -3.64 15.15
CA ALA A 101 6.30 -5.11 15.12
C ALA A 101 7.68 -5.65 15.46
N MET A 102 8.74 -5.06 14.91
CA MET A 102 10.13 -5.43 15.20
C MET A 102 10.50 -5.16 16.67
N GLU A 103 10.14 -4.00 17.22
CA GLU A 103 10.38 -3.66 18.63
C GLU A 103 9.61 -4.59 19.58
N ALA A 104 8.36 -4.92 19.26
CA ALA A 104 7.56 -5.85 20.06
C ALA A 104 8.15 -7.27 20.03
N ALA A 105 8.61 -7.73 18.87
CA ALA A 105 9.27 -9.04 18.74
C ALA A 105 10.62 -9.06 19.48
N ALA A 106 11.38 -7.96 19.43
CA ALA A 106 12.63 -7.83 20.20
C ALA A 106 12.39 -7.87 21.72
N ALA A 107 11.34 -7.18 22.18
CA ALA A 107 10.97 -7.20 23.60
C ALA A 107 10.45 -8.57 24.11
N ALA A 108 9.96 -9.42 23.20
CA ALA A 108 9.49 -10.77 23.50
C ALA A 108 10.61 -11.83 23.43
N LEU A 109 11.80 -11.45 23.00
CA LEU A 109 12.95 -12.35 22.91
C LEU A 109 13.51 -12.59 24.29
N ASP A 110 13.62 -13.86 24.71
CA ASP A 110 14.20 -14.25 25.99
C ASP A 110 15.61 -14.84 25.82
N ASP A 111 16.33 -15.02 26.96
CA ASP A 111 17.68 -15.60 26.98
C ASP A 111 17.72 -17.06 26.51
N ALA A 112 16.59 -17.75 26.48
CA ALA A 112 16.46 -19.12 25.99
C ALA A 112 16.24 -19.16 24.45
N GLY A 113 16.11 -18.00 23.79
CA GLY A 113 15.88 -17.88 22.36
C GLY A 113 14.43 -18.08 21.95
N THR A 114 13.49 -18.10 22.90
CA THR A 114 12.06 -18.11 22.60
C THR A 114 11.71 -16.79 21.90
N GLY A 115 11.03 -16.88 20.75
CA GLY A 115 10.70 -15.70 19.94
C GLY A 115 11.73 -15.34 18.86
N ALA A 116 12.86 -16.03 18.77
CA ALA A 116 13.92 -15.73 17.80
C ALA A 116 13.42 -15.76 16.34
N GLU A 117 12.57 -16.70 16.00
CA GLU A 117 12.00 -16.83 14.66
C GLU A 117 11.05 -15.68 14.33
N ALA A 118 10.21 -15.27 15.30
CA ALA A 118 9.32 -14.11 15.16
C ALA A 118 10.11 -12.82 15.04
N TYR A 119 11.19 -12.66 15.81
CA TYR A 119 12.07 -11.50 15.70
C TYR A 119 12.79 -11.44 14.35
N SER A 120 13.31 -12.57 13.86
CA SER A 120 13.96 -12.63 12.54
C SER A 120 13.00 -12.22 11.43
N ALA A 121 11.78 -12.75 11.44
CA ALA A 121 10.76 -12.42 10.46
C ALA A 121 10.35 -10.92 10.52
N ALA A 122 10.19 -10.37 11.71
CA ALA A 122 9.87 -8.97 11.91
C ALA A 122 11.01 -8.03 11.47
N LEU A 123 12.25 -8.41 11.73
CA LEU A 123 13.45 -7.69 11.31
C LEU A 123 13.58 -7.69 9.78
N ASP A 124 13.39 -8.83 9.14
CA ASP A 124 13.43 -8.95 7.68
C ASP A 124 12.36 -8.06 7.03
N HIS A 125 11.16 -8.06 7.58
CA HIS A 125 10.07 -7.19 7.13
C HIS A 125 10.41 -5.70 7.34
N TRP A 126 10.95 -5.32 8.49
CA TRP A 126 11.36 -3.95 8.81
C TRP A 126 12.44 -3.43 7.85
N LEU A 127 13.42 -4.27 7.51
CA LEU A 127 14.43 -3.96 6.49
C LEU A 127 13.82 -3.85 5.09
N ALA A 128 12.93 -4.76 4.72
CA ALA A 128 12.30 -4.77 3.41
C ALA A 128 11.39 -3.55 3.15
N THR A 129 10.73 -3.01 4.18
CA THR A 129 9.94 -1.78 4.09
C THR A 129 10.78 -0.51 3.98
N GLY A 130 12.09 -0.58 4.24
CA GLY A 130 12.97 0.60 4.31
C GLY A 130 12.76 1.43 5.56
N ALA A 131 12.23 0.82 6.63
CA ALA A 131 12.03 1.51 7.90
C ALA A 131 13.35 1.84 8.61
N ALA A 132 14.41 1.07 8.33
CA ALA A 132 15.73 1.22 8.92
C ALA A 132 16.42 2.54 8.57
N ASP A 133 16.20 3.05 7.37
CA ASP A 133 16.85 4.25 6.82
C ASP A 133 15.85 5.39 6.55
N LEU A 134 14.63 5.27 7.05
CA LEU A 134 13.56 6.24 6.77
C LEU A 134 13.96 7.66 7.18
N ASP A 135 14.51 7.83 8.38
CA ASP A 135 14.88 9.14 8.93
C ASP A 135 16.02 9.81 8.13
N GLU A 136 16.93 9.01 7.56
CA GLU A 136 18.01 9.50 6.71
C GLU A 136 17.53 9.94 5.32
N ARG A 137 16.42 9.38 4.86
CA ARG A 137 15.82 9.68 3.54
C ARG A 137 14.81 10.81 3.57
N LEU A 138 14.41 11.24 4.77
CA LEU A 138 13.53 12.39 4.94
C LEU A 138 14.32 13.69 4.89
N PRO A 139 13.78 14.73 4.22
CA PRO A 139 14.44 16.04 4.12
C PRO A 139 14.43 16.79 5.45
#